data_39b6e8743cbc962467c765892ae7ce9c
#
_entry.id   39b6e8743cbc962467c765892ae7ce9c
#
_cell.length_a   1.000
_cell.length_b   1.000
_cell.length_c   1.000
_cell.angle_alpha   90.00
_cell.angle_beta   90.00
_cell.angle_gamma   90.00
#
_symmetry.space_group_name_H-M   'P 1'
#
loop_
_entity.id
_entity.type
_entity.pdbx_description
1 polymer ?
#
loop_
_entity_poly.entity_id
_entity_poly.type
_entity_poly.pdbx_seq_one_letter_code
_entity_poly.pdbx_strand_id
1 'polypeptide(L)'
;MTTVPLRLALYSHDAKGLGHLRRNLALAHHLARALPGLTGRDVTGLVITGLAPGQEHRLPEGFDWLVLPGVKKAEGTYLPQRLRITREDLGLVRSALLSGVLTTFTPDLLIIDRHPYGVHQELREPLARLRQASLSH
;
A
#
# COMPACT_ATOMS: atom_id res chain seq x y z
N MET A 1 26.48 -15.52 2.23
CA MET A 1 25.62 -15.29 1.07
C MET A 1 24.34 -14.58 1.51
N THR A 2 24.11 -13.42 0.98
CA THR A 2 22.90 -12.66 1.33
C THR A 2 21.75 -13.16 0.48
N THR A 3 20.70 -13.62 1.14
CA THR A 3 19.43 -13.93 0.47
C THR A 3 18.69 -12.65 0.12
N VAL A 4 17.94 -12.69 -0.97
CA VAL A 4 17.11 -11.55 -1.37
C VAL A 4 16.03 -11.33 -0.31
N PRO A 5 15.83 -10.10 0.18
CA PRO A 5 14.78 -9.84 1.18
C PRO A 5 13.39 -10.16 0.64
N LEU A 6 12.51 -10.59 1.52
CA LEU A 6 11.08 -10.66 1.24
C LEU A 6 10.52 -9.26 1.10
N ARG A 7 9.76 -9.03 0.05
CA ARG A 7 9.13 -7.74 -0.22
C ARG A 7 7.66 -7.77 0.14
N LEU A 8 7.28 -6.89 1.05
CA LEU A 8 5.90 -6.75 1.50
C LEU A 8 5.34 -5.41 1.04
N ALA A 9 4.06 -5.38 0.71
CA ALA A 9 3.34 -4.13 0.52
C ALA A 9 2.04 -4.21 1.30
N LEU A 10 1.76 -3.19 2.10
CA LEU A 10 0.56 -3.09 2.91
C LEU A 10 -0.20 -1.85 2.48
N TYR A 11 -1.39 -2.04 1.96
CA TYR A 11 -2.25 -0.95 1.50
C TYR A 11 -3.37 -0.73 2.51
N SER A 12 -3.57 0.52 2.94
CA SER A 12 -4.67 0.89 3.80
C SER A 12 -5.63 1.86 3.12
N HIS A 13 -6.92 1.62 3.35
CA HIS A 13 -8.00 2.46 2.86
C HIS A 13 -8.24 3.60 3.85
N ASP A 14 -7.52 4.70 3.67
CA ASP A 14 -7.45 5.81 4.63
C ASP A 14 -8.26 7.01 4.13
N ALA A 15 -9.58 6.97 4.31
CA ALA A 15 -10.43 8.12 4.04
C ALA A 15 -10.85 8.85 5.30
N LYS A 16 -10.88 8.16 6.45
CA LYS A 16 -11.26 8.71 7.75
C LYS A 16 -10.42 8.08 8.86
N GLY A 17 -9.77 8.94 9.63
CA GLY A 17 -9.05 8.51 10.82
C GLY A 17 -7.86 7.61 10.53
N LEU A 18 -7.22 7.15 11.58
CA LEU A 18 -5.95 6.44 11.51
C LEU A 18 -6.06 4.95 11.82
N GLY A 19 -7.30 4.42 11.96
CA GLY A 19 -7.51 3.03 12.38
C GLY A 19 -6.90 2.00 11.42
N HIS A 20 -7.09 2.19 10.12
CA HIS A 20 -6.52 1.29 9.11
C HIS A 20 -5.00 1.40 9.04
N LEU A 21 -4.48 2.62 9.12
CA LEU A 21 -3.04 2.85 9.14
C LEU A 21 -2.40 2.19 10.36
N ARG A 22 -3.00 2.33 11.54
CA ARG A 22 -2.50 1.72 12.78
C ARG A 22 -2.48 0.20 12.71
N ARG A 23 -3.54 -0.40 12.13
CA ARG A 23 -3.58 -1.86 11.95
C ARG A 23 -2.49 -2.34 11.01
N ASN A 24 -2.32 -1.67 9.88
CA ASN A 24 -1.28 -2.04 8.92
C ASN A 24 0.11 -1.84 9.52
N LEU A 25 0.29 -0.79 10.30
CA LEU A 25 1.57 -0.53 10.95
C LEU A 25 1.89 -1.61 12.00
N ALA A 26 0.90 -1.99 12.81
CA ALA A 26 1.07 -3.08 13.77
C ALA A 26 1.38 -4.41 13.07
N LEU A 27 0.69 -4.68 11.96
CA LEU A 27 0.93 -5.88 11.16
C LEU A 27 2.33 -5.86 10.54
N ALA A 28 2.78 -4.71 10.03
CA ALA A 28 4.14 -4.57 9.50
C ALA A 28 5.19 -4.89 10.55
N HIS A 29 5.04 -4.37 11.77
CA HIS A 29 5.95 -4.69 12.88
C HIS A 29 5.94 -6.17 13.23
N HIS A 30 4.75 -6.77 13.28
CA HIS A 30 4.62 -8.19 13.57
C HIS A 30 5.32 -9.06 12.50
N LEU A 31 5.06 -8.77 11.23
CA LEU A 31 5.65 -9.52 10.12
C LEU A 31 7.16 -9.32 10.05
N ALA A 32 7.64 -8.11 10.33
CA ALA A 32 9.08 -7.83 10.35
C ALA A 32 9.80 -8.65 11.43
N ARG A 33 9.13 -8.96 12.54
CA ARG A 33 9.69 -9.80 13.61
C ARG A 33 9.56 -11.29 13.33
N ALA A 34 8.43 -11.70 12.76
CA ALA A 34 8.09 -13.13 12.63
C ALA A 34 8.68 -13.78 11.37
N LEU A 35 8.64 -13.09 10.23
CA LEU A 35 9.01 -13.69 8.95
C LEU A 35 10.48 -14.06 8.83
N PRO A 36 11.47 -13.31 9.36
CA PRO A 36 12.86 -13.73 9.26
C PRO A 36 13.13 -15.10 9.91
N GLY A 37 12.52 -15.36 11.06
CA GLY A 37 12.64 -16.66 11.73
C GLY A 37 11.98 -17.80 10.98
N LEU A 38 10.90 -17.53 10.24
CA LEU A 38 10.18 -18.54 9.49
C LEU A 38 10.78 -18.80 8.11
N THR A 39 11.38 -17.80 7.50
CA THR A 39 11.84 -17.88 6.11
C THR A 39 13.34 -17.88 5.95
N GLY A 40 14.08 -17.46 6.97
CA GLY A 40 15.52 -17.23 6.88
C GLY A 40 15.89 -16.03 6.03
N ARG A 41 14.94 -15.15 5.73
CA ARG A 41 15.13 -13.98 4.85
C ARG A 41 14.77 -12.71 5.61
N ASP A 42 15.52 -11.66 5.37
CA ASP A 42 15.17 -10.32 5.83
C ASP A 42 13.88 -9.86 5.16
N VAL A 43 13.25 -8.84 5.73
CA VAL A 43 11.98 -8.31 5.24
C VAL A 43 12.17 -6.84 4.90
N THR A 44 11.67 -6.43 3.76
CA THR A 44 11.57 -5.03 3.36
C THR A 44 10.13 -4.77 2.92
N GLY A 45 9.65 -3.54 3.06
CA GLY A 45 8.25 -3.31 2.77
C GLY A 45 7.89 -1.86 2.51
N LEU A 46 6.74 -1.70 1.86
CA LEU A 46 6.10 -0.41 1.65
C LEU A 46 4.77 -0.37 2.37
N VAL A 47 4.55 0.67 3.16
CA VAL A 47 3.24 0.94 3.75
C VAL A 47 2.59 2.03 2.93
N ILE A 48 1.52 1.67 2.24
CA ILE A 48 0.83 2.54 1.28
C ILE A 48 -0.38 3.15 1.95
N THR A 49 -0.45 4.46 1.99
CA THR A 49 -1.51 5.18 2.68
C THR A 49 -1.86 6.46 1.94
N GLY A 50 -3.09 6.93 2.13
CA GLY A 50 -3.52 8.25 1.65
C GLY A 50 -3.45 9.34 2.70
N LEU A 51 -2.94 9.02 3.89
CA LEU A 51 -2.80 9.97 4.99
C LEU A 51 -1.33 10.17 5.31
N ALA A 52 -0.91 11.43 5.44
CA ALA A 52 0.44 11.75 5.87
C ALA A 52 0.67 11.21 7.29
N PRO A 53 1.66 10.33 7.49
CA PRO A 53 1.91 9.79 8.83
C PRO A 53 2.48 10.86 9.76
N GLY A 54 2.08 10.79 11.03
CA GLY A 54 2.69 11.63 12.06
C GLY A 54 4.00 11.04 12.57
N GLN A 55 4.72 11.81 13.37
CA GLN A 55 6.00 11.36 13.94
C GLN A 55 5.84 10.16 14.86
N GLU A 56 4.67 9.98 15.43
CA GLU A 56 4.34 8.83 16.28
C GLU A 56 4.18 7.52 15.51
N HIS A 57 4.05 7.59 14.19
CA HIS A 57 3.90 6.40 13.35
C HIS A 57 5.26 5.95 12.86
N ARG A 58 5.87 5.01 13.60
CA ARG A 58 7.19 4.50 13.28
C ARG A 58 7.12 3.20 12.49
N LEU A 59 7.92 3.13 11.45
CA LEU A 59 8.05 1.92 10.63
C LEU A 59 9.09 0.97 11.24
N PRO A 60 8.94 -0.34 11.00
CA PRO A 60 10.03 -1.28 11.25
C PRO A 60 11.23 -0.97 10.36
N GLU A 61 12.40 -1.46 10.77
CA GLU A 61 13.58 -1.36 9.93
C GLU A 61 13.35 -2.02 8.56
N GLY A 62 13.80 -1.37 7.49
CA GLY A 62 13.64 -1.88 6.13
C GLY A 62 12.31 -1.51 5.47
N PHE A 63 11.46 -0.75 6.15
CA PHE A 63 10.18 -0.30 5.58
C PHE A 63 10.21 1.19 5.27
N ASP A 64 9.41 1.58 4.29
CA ASP A 64 9.22 2.99 3.95
C ASP A 64 7.74 3.25 3.61
N TRP A 65 7.41 4.52 3.55
CA TRP A 65 6.07 4.99 3.24
C TRP A 65 5.90 5.23 1.75
N LEU A 66 4.73 4.91 1.23
CA LEU A 66 4.23 5.46 -0.02
C LEU A 66 2.94 6.21 0.29
N VAL A 67 3.00 7.53 0.25
CA VAL A 67 1.84 8.37 0.53
C VAL A 67 1.20 8.80 -0.78
N LEU A 68 -0.01 8.33 -1.03
CA LEU A 68 -0.78 8.69 -2.22
C LEU A 68 -1.49 10.03 -2.00
N PRO A 69 -1.80 10.77 -3.07
CA PRO A 69 -2.68 11.93 -2.95
C PRO A 69 -3.97 11.54 -2.23
N GLY A 70 -4.32 12.33 -1.21
CA GLY A 70 -5.37 11.97 -0.27
C GLY A 70 -6.79 12.08 -0.84
N VAL A 71 -7.68 11.30 -0.23
CA VAL A 71 -9.13 11.38 -0.50
C VAL A 71 -9.86 11.76 0.76
N LYS A 72 -11.02 12.38 0.60
CA LYS A 72 -11.96 12.65 1.70
C LYS A 72 -13.32 12.08 1.32
N LYS A 73 -14.04 11.54 2.30
CA LYS A 73 -15.38 11.04 2.08
C LYS A 73 -16.37 12.21 2.16
N ALA A 74 -17.18 12.37 1.13
CA ALA A 74 -18.20 13.39 1.08
C ALA A 74 -19.43 12.83 0.35
N GLU A 75 -20.61 12.93 0.97
CA GLU A 75 -21.88 12.52 0.39
C GLU A 75 -21.85 11.10 -0.21
N GLY A 76 -21.25 10.17 0.54
CA GLY A 76 -21.20 8.77 0.12
C GLY A 76 -20.14 8.43 -0.92
N THR A 77 -19.36 9.39 -1.36
CA THR A 77 -18.28 9.16 -2.33
C THR A 77 -16.96 9.72 -1.83
N TYR A 78 -15.88 9.46 -2.57
CA TYR A 78 -14.55 9.96 -2.26
C TYR A 78 -14.17 11.07 -3.24
N LEU A 79 -13.71 12.19 -2.71
CA LEU A 79 -13.27 13.35 -3.47
C LEU A 79 -11.79 13.63 -3.17
N PRO A 80 -11.08 14.36 -4.05
CA PRO A 80 -9.73 14.80 -3.73
C PRO A 80 -9.70 15.62 -2.45
N GLN A 81 -8.76 15.31 -1.57
CA GLN A 81 -8.61 16.07 -0.33
C GLN A 81 -7.94 17.41 -0.55
N ARG A 82 -6.92 17.46 -1.40
CA ARG A 82 -6.13 18.66 -1.64
C ARG A 82 -6.00 19.04 -3.10
N LEU A 83 -5.87 18.06 -4.00
CA LEU A 83 -5.72 18.34 -5.41
C LEU A 83 -7.00 18.93 -5.97
N ARG A 84 -6.85 19.89 -6.88
CA ARG A 84 -7.99 20.52 -7.55
C ARG A 84 -8.20 19.89 -8.92
N ILE A 85 -8.55 18.62 -8.89
CA ILE A 85 -8.84 17.81 -10.07
C ILE A 85 -10.14 17.05 -9.83
N THR A 86 -10.67 16.45 -10.87
CA THR A 86 -11.88 15.65 -10.74
C THR A 86 -11.60 14.38 -9.94
N ARG A 87 -12.63 13.80 -9.37
CA ARG A 87 -12.59 12.50 -8.72
C ARG A 87 -12.03 11.42 -9.66
N GLU A 88 -12.45 11.47 -10.91
CA GLU A 88 -12.03 10.53 -11.95
C GLU A 88 -10.52 10.65 -12.23
N ASP A 89 -10.03 11.88 -12.37
CA ASP A 89 -8.60 12.12 -12.59
C ASP A 89 -7.77 11.71 -11.39
N LEU A 90 -8.27 11.94 -10.17
CA LEU A 90 -7.57 11.48 -8.97
C LEU A 90 -7.46 9.96 -8.96
N GLY A 91 -8.53 9.26 -9.33
CA GLY A 91 -8.53 7.80 -9.43
C GLY A 91 -7.46 7.30 -10.42
N LEU A 92 -7.34 7.96 -11.56
CA LEU A 92 -6.32 7.62 -12.56
C LEU A 92 -4.91 7.86 -12.04
N VAL A 93 -4.68 8.99 -11.36
CA VAL A 93 -3.37 9.31 -10.76
C VAL A 93 -2.99 8.25 -9.72
N ARG A 94 -3.89 7.96 -8.80
CA ARG A 94 -3.62 6.98 -7.74
C ARG A 94 -3.38 5.59 -8.32
N SER A 95 -4.21 5.17 -9.28
CA SER A 95 -4.05 3.87 -9.94
C SER A 95 -2.74 3.77 -10.70
N ALA A 96 -2.33 4.84 -11.39
CA ALA A 96 -1.04 4.88 -12.09
C ALA A 96 0.14 4.76 -11.12
N LEU A 97 0.08 5.46 -9.99
CA LEU A 97 1.12 5.36 -8.96
C LEU A 97 1.20 3.94 -8.39
N LEU A 98 0.05 3.35 -8.07
CA LEU A 98 -0.01 1.99 -7.54
C LEU A 98 0.50 0.97 -8.57
N SER A 99 0.09 1.09 -9.84
CA SER A 99 0.57 0.21 -10.91
C SER A 99 2.09 0.29 -11.06
N GLY A 100 2.62 1.53 -11.12
CA GLY A 100 4.06 1.74 -11.28
C GLY A 100 4.87 1.19 -10.12
N VAL A 101 4.42 1.45 -8.90
CA VAL A 101 5.13 0.98 -7.71
C VAL A 101 5.04 -0.53 -7.57
N LEU A 102 3.84 -1.09 -7.67
CA LEU A 102 3.66 -2.52 -7.43
C LEU A 102 4.31 -3.38 -8.50
N THR A 103 4.28 -2.97 -9.76
CA THR A 103 4.94 -3.72 -10.84
C THR A 103 6.46 -3.59 -10.81
N THR A 104 6.99 -2.53 -10.23
CA THR A 104 8.44 -2.31 -10.09
C THR A 104 8.97 -2.91 -8.79
N PHE A 105 8.28 -2.67 -7.68
CA PHE A 105 8.66 -3.23 -6.38
C PHE A 105 8.46 -4.74 -6.33
N THR A 106 7.45 -5.24 -7.02
CA THR A 106 7.11 -6.67 -7.11
C THR A 106 7.04 -7.34 -5.74
N PRO A 107 6.06 -6.97 -4.91
CA PRO A 107 5.97 -7.56 -3.56
C PRO A 107 5.71 -9.06 -3.63
N ASP A 108 6.33 -9.79 -2.72
CA ASP A 108 6.05 -11.21 -2.52
C ASP A 108 4.69 -11.40 -1.82
N LEU A 109 4.30 -10.43 -1.00
CA LEU A 109 3.03 -10.44 -0.28
C LEU A 109 2.45 -9.03 -0.32
N LEU A 110 1.22 -8.93 -0.79
CA LEU A 110 0.44 -7.69 -0.79
C LEU A 110 -0.76 -7.86 0.14
N ILE A 111 -0.83 -7.03 1.16
CA ILE A 111 -1.93 -7.05 2.12
C ILE A 111 -2.79 -5.81 1.88
N ILE A 112 -4.07 -6.05 1.64
CA ILE A 112 -5.05 -5.00 1.37
C ILE A 112 -6.05 -4.97 2.52
N ASP A 113 -6.12 -3.84 3.22
CA ASP A 113 -7.05 -3.69 4.32
C ASP A 113 -8.46 -3.38 3.80
N ARG A 114 -9.41 -4.21 4.19
CA ARG A 114 -10.86 -4.06 4.06
C ARG A 114 -11.43 -4.21 2.65
N HIS A 115 -10.98 -3.45 1.66
CA HIS A 115 -11.55 -3.47 0.30
C HIS A 115 -10.54 -4.04 -0.69
N PRO A 116 -10.84 -5.20 -1.35
CA PRO A 116 -9.85 -5.87 -2.19
C PRO A 116 -9.31 -5.02 -3.35
N TYR A 117 -10.09 -4.06 -3.82
CA TYR A 117 -9.67 -3.21 -4.94
C TYR A 117 -9.40 -1.76 -4.53
N GLY A 118 -9.42 -1.46 -3.21
CA GLY A 118 -9.10 -0.13 -2.70
C GLY A 118 -10.18 0.92 -2.95
N VAL A 119 -9.79 2.19 -2.83
CA VAL A 119 -10.69 3.33 -3.05
C VAL A 119 -11.09 3.36 -4.52
N HIS A 120 -12.41 3.39 -4.81
CA HIS A 120 -12.95 3.41 -6.17
C HIS A 120 -12.33 2.34 -7.08
N GLN A 121 -12.00 1.17 -6.49
CA GLN A 121 -11.39 0.05 -7.23
C GLN A 121 -10.06 0.43 -7.90
N GLU A 122 -9.32 1.35 -7.30
CA GLU A 122 -8.04 1.83 -7.84
C GLU A 122 -6.96 0.76 -7.95
N LEU A 123 -7.09 -0.34 -7.21
CA LEU A 123 -6.18 -1.47 -7.29
C LEU A 123 -6.53 -2.48 -8.37
N ARG A 124 -7.66 -2.34 -9.04
CA ARG A 124 -8.11 -3.34 -10.03
C ARG A 124 -7.09 -3.52 -11.15
N GLU A 125 -6.66 -2.43 -11.76
CA GLU A 125 -5.67 -2.49 -12.84
C GLU A 125 -4.28 -2.85 -12.33
N PRO A 126 -3.77 -2.25 -11.22
CA PRO A 126 -2.48 -2.69 -10.67
C PRO A 126 -2.42 -4.19 -10.36
N LEU A 127 -3.48 -4.75 -9.78
CA LEU A 127 -3.52 -6.19 -9.48
C LEU A 127 -3.54 -7.02 -10.76
N ALA A 128 -4.27 -6.59 -11.78
CA ALA A 128 -4.28 -7.28 -13.07
C ALA A 128 -2.90 -7.28 -13.71
N ARG A 129 -2.18 -6.17 -13.65
CA ARG A 129 -0.80 -6.06 -14.16
C ARG A 129 0.17 -6.95 -13.40
N LEU A 130 0.05 -7.01 -12.08
CA LEU A 130 0.87 -7.91 -11.26
C LEU A 130 0.62 -9.38 -11.63
N ARG A 131 -0.63 -9.75 -11.84
CA ARG A 131 -1.00 -11.11 -12.24
C ARG A 131 -0.41 -11.47 -13.59
N GLN A 132 -0.46 -10.56 -14.55
CA GLN A 132 0.14 -10.76 -15.86
C GLN A 132 1.65 -10.91 -15.78
N ALA A 133 2.32 -10.05 -15.01
CA ALA A 133 3.76 -10.13 -14.82
C ALA A 133 4.16 -11.46 -14.17
N SER A 134 3.37 -11.95 -13.21
CA SER A 134 3.60 -13.24 -12.55
C SER A 134 3.44 -14.41 -13.52
N LEU A 135 2.49 -14.32 -14.46
CA LEU A 135 2.25 -15.39 -15.43
C LEU A 135 3.25 -15.42 -16.57
N SER A 136 3.97 -14.31 -16.83
CA SER A 136 4.94 -14.25 -17.92
C SER A 136 6.35 -14.70 -17.50
N HIS A 137 6.52 -15.16 -16.28
CA HIS A 137 7.82 -15.66 -15.77
C HIS A 137 7.81 -17.18 -15.64
#